data_a94c703a885391f9aabd2ca07f485651
#
_entry.id   a94c703a885391f9aabd2ca07f485651
#
_cell.length_a   1.000
_cell.length_b   1.000
_cell.length_c   1.000
_cell.angle_alpha   90.00
_cell.angle_beta   90.00
_cell.angle_gamma   90.00
#
_symmetry.space_group_name_H-M   'P 1'
#
loop_
_entity.id
_entity.type
_entity.pdbx_description
1 polymer ?
#
loop_
_entity_poly.entity_id
_entity_poly.type
_entity_poly.pdbx_seq_one_letter_code
_entity_poly.pdbx_strand_id
1 'polypeptide(L)'
;GAYLFDCGSTSRRKIGEYVLKPYLKSRGIQSLRGVFVSHPDEDHMNGILELLENGGEWGITVEQMFLPAITEAERREAFEKLLVAAEYAGVPVSYIKCGDEIRDSRLRLRCLHPEENTTLADANAYSECFYVEVFAKAVKWGAAEGMEASGEGGRAASEVYGENGSFAVGVTGERTG
;
A
#
# COMPACT_ATOMS: atom_id res chain seq x y z
N GLY A 1 -9.00 -3.28 7.35
CA GLY A 1 -8.50 -1.97 6.91
C GLY A 1 -8.17 -1.97 5.43
N ALA A 2 -7.98 -0.82 4.84
CA ALA A 2 -7.50 -0.64 3.48
C ALA A 2 -6.06 -0.12 3.53
N TYR A 3 -5.27 -0.52 2.55
CA TYR A 3 -3.89 -0.07 2.37
C TYR A 3 -3.72 0.44 0.94
N LEU A 4 -2.91 1.45 0.75
CA LEU A 4 -2.58 2.02 -0.53
C LEU A 4 -1.08 1.88 -0.78
N PHE A 5 -0.71 1.34 -1.92
CA PHE A 5 0.69 1.25 -2.38
C PHE A 5 0.83 2.09 -3.62
N ASP A 6 1.64 3.11 -3.55
CA ASP A 6 1.87 4.09 -4.59
C ASP A 6 0.58 4.68 -5.20
N CYS A 7 0.61 5.89 -5.57
CA CYS A 7 -0.42 6.52 -6.37
C CYS A 7 0.15 7.77 -7.01
N GLY A 8 0.38 7.71 -8.29
CA GLY A 8 0.91 8.84 -9.00
C GLY A 8 0.76 8.71 -10.52
N SER A 9 1.13 9.74 -11.24
CA SER A 9 1.18 9.77 -12.69
C SER A 9 1.96 10.97 -13.20
N THR A 10 2.84 10.76 -14.16
CA THR A 10 3.49 11.84 -14.91
C THR A 10 2.63 12.36 -16.05
N SER A 11 1.67 11.55 -16.54
CA SER A 11 0.81 11.91 -17.69
C SER A 11 -0.52 12.54 -17.30
N ARG A 12 -0.95 12.41 -16.05
CA ARG A 12 -2.22 12.96 -15.56
C ARG A 12 -1.97 13.89 -14.38
N ARG A 13 -2.48 15.12 -14.51
CA ARG A 13 -2.53 16.06 -13.39
C ARG A 13 -3.67 15.68 -12.44
N LYS A 14 -3.50 15.98 -11.17
CA LYS A 14 -4.52 15.78 -10.11
C LYS A 14 -5.07 14.35 -10.05
N ILE A 15 -4.16 13.37 -10.09
CA ILE A 15 -4.53 11.97 -10.05
C ILE A 15 -5.22 11.60 -8.73
N GLY A 16 -4.84 12.25 -7.63
CA GLY A 16 -5.50 12.11 -6.33
C GLY A 16 -6.97 12.53 -6.40
N GLU A 17 -7.23 13.73 -6.93
CA GLU A 17 -8.59 14.29 -7.02
C GLU A 17 -9.49 13.55 -8.01
N TYR A 18 -8.96 13.21 -9.19
CA TYR A 18 -9.81 12.68 -10.27
C TYR A 18 -9.83 11.16 -10.39
N VAL A 19 -8.90 10.46 -9.76
CA VAL A 19 -8.82 8.99 -9.83
C VAL A 19 -8.91 8.38 -8.43
N LEU A 20 -7.98 8.71 -7.53
CA LEU A 20 -7.90 8.09 -6.21
C LEU A 20 -9.14 8.38 -5.36
N LYS A 21 -9.52 9.66 -5.21
CA LYS A 21 -10.69 10.07 -4.41
C LYS A 21 -11.99 9.40 -4.88
N PRO A 22 -12.38 9.46 -6.18
CA PRO A 22 -13.58 8.78 -6.63
C PRO A 22 -13.50 7.27 -6.48
N TYR A 23 -12.34 6.65 -6.68
CA TYR A 23 -12.15 5.23 -6.47
C TYR A 23 -12.40 4.85 -5.00
N LEU A 24 -11.73 5.50 -4.05
CA LEU A 24 -11.91 5.23 -2.62
C LEU A 24 -13.37 5.42 -2.19
N LYS A 25 -14.00 6.50 -2.65
CA LYS A 25 -15.43 6.76 -2.36
C LYS A 25 -16.34 5.70 -2.95
N SER A 26 -16.10 5.25 -4.17
CA SER A 26 -16.90 4.20 -4.81
C SER A 26 -16.81 2.86 -4.07
N ARG A 27 -15.72 2.64 -3.34
CA ARG A 27 -15.49 1.46 -2.52
C ARG A 27 -15.92 1.64 -1.06
N GLY A 28 -16.43 2.81 -0.70
CA GLY A 28 -16.79 3.14 0.68
C GLY A 28 -15.60 3.25 1.63
N ILE A 29 -14.38 3.48 1.09
CA ILE A 29 -13.16 3.60 1.88
C ILE A 29 -13.04 5.04 2.36
N GLN A 30 -13.12 5.23 3.67
CA GLN A 30 -12.97 6.53 4.34
C GLN A 30 -11.72 6.59 5.22
N SER A 31 -11.04 5.46 5.45
CA SER A 31 -9.80 5.39 6.19
C SER A 31 -8.83 4.41 5.52
N LEU A 32 -7.59 4.84 5.37
CA LEU A 32 -6.46 4.03 4.96
C LEU A 32 -5.58 3.75 6.19
N ARG A 33 -5.41 2.48 6.53
CA ARG A 33 -4.54 2.05 7.63
C ARG A 33 -3.07 2.30 7.34
N GLY A 34 -2.70 2.21 6.08
CA GLY A 34 -1.34 2.47 5.67
C GLY A 34 -1.29 2.96 4.23
N VAL A 35 -0.42 3.92 4.00
CA VAL A 35 -0.05 4.40 2.68
C VAL A 35 1.45 4.17 2.51
N PHE A 36 1.85 3.44 1.49
CA PHE A 36 3.23 3.09 1.19
C PHE A 36 3.68 3.85 -0.05
N VAL A 37 4.86 4.43 -0.01
CA VAL A 37 5.50 5.08 -1.15
C VAL A 37 6.82 4.39 -1.43
N SER A 38 6.85 3.59 -2.48
CA SER A 38 8.00 2.74 -2.79
C SER A 38 9.27 3.53 -3.10
N HIS A 39 9.13 4.64 -3.82
CA HIS A 39 10.23 5.55 -4.17
C HIS A 39 9.71 6.95 -4.54
N PRO A 40 10.56 7.98 -4.61
CA PRO A 40 10.14 9.39 -4.65
C PRO A 40 9.78 9.92 -6.05
N ASP A 41 9.56 9.07 -7.04
CA ASP A 41 9.20 9.53 -8.38
C ASP A 41 7.74 10.01 -8.43
N GLU A 42 7.47 11.03 -9.24
CA GLU A 42 6.15 11.68 -9.30
C GLU A 42 5.02 10.72 -9.65
N ASP A 43 5.29 9.73 -10.48
CA ASP A 43 4.29 8.71 -10.87
C ASP A 43 3.99 7.69 -9.76
N HIS A 44 4.66 7.78 -8.64
CA HIS A 44 4.39 6.97 -7.45
C HIS A 44 3.79 7.79 -6.31
N MET A 45 4.10 9.07 -6.20
CA MET A 45 3.78 9.84 -4.99
C MET A 45 2.82 11.02 -5.17
N ASN A 46 2.65 11.60 -6.38
CA ASN A 46 1.91 12.86 -6.51
C ASN A 46 0.42 12.75 -6.13
N GLY A 47 -0.22 11.60 -6.33
CA GLY A 47 -1.59 11.36 -5.87
C GLY A 47 -1.68 11.16 -4.37
N ILE A 48 -0.62 10.62 -3.74
CA ILE A 48 -0.53 10.52 -2.28
C ILE A 48 -0.32 11.90 -1.67
N LEU A 49 0.49 12.74 -2.29
CA LEU A 49 0.66 14.13 -1.88
C LEU A 49 -0.68 14.88 -1.87
N GLU A 50 -1.46 14.77 -2.97
CA GLU A 50 -2.80 15.34 -3.04
C GLU A 50 -3.74 14.78 -1.95
N LEU A 51 -3.63 13.48 -1.63
CA LEU A 51 -4.40 12.86 -0.55
C LEU A 51 -4.05 13.43 0.82
N LEU A 52 -2.77 13.63 1.12
CA LEU A 52 -2.33 14.24 2.37
C LEU A 52 -2.81 15.69 2.49
N GLU A 53 -2.71 16.46 1.42
CA GLU A 53 -3.14 17.86 1.39
C GLU A 53 -4.64 18.06 1.50
N ASN A 54 -5.44 17.15 0.93
CA ASN A 54 -6.88 17.35 0.75
C ASN A 54 -7.75 16.26 1.40
N GLY A 55 -7.16 15.27 2.04
CA GLY A 55 -7.89 14.12 2.60
C GLY A 55 -9.01 14.52 3.56
N GLY A 56 -8.79 15.55 4.36
CA GLY A 56 -9.78 16.10 5.27
C GLY A 56 -11.05 16.58 4.55
N GLU A 57 -10.89 17.35 3.47
CA GLU A 57 -12.02 17.78 2.63
C GLU A 57 -12.69 16.62 1.91
N TRP A 58 -11.92 15.60 1.55
CA TRP A 58 -12.45 14.43 0.88
C TRP A 58 -13.18 13.48 1.83
N GLY A 59 -13.02 13.66 3.14
CA GLY A 59 -13.51 12.74 4.17
C GLY A 59 -12.78 11.40 4.11
N ILE A 60 -11.48 11.43 3.80
CA ILE A 60 -10.58 10.28 3.74
C ILE A 60 -9.42 10.54 4.69
N THR A 61 -9.21 9.63 5.64
CA THR A 61 -8.12 9.71 6.61
C THR A 61 -7.03 8.71 6.30
N VAL A 62 -5.79 9.07 6.62
CA VAL A 62 -4.62 8.19 6.58
C VAL A 62 -4.12 8.00 8.01
N GLU A 63 -4.03 6.76 8.47
CA GLU A 63 -3.60 6.45 9.84
C GLU A 63 -2.06 6.45 9.96
N GLN A 64 -1.36 5.98 8.90
CA GLN A 64 0.09 5.85 8.89
C GLN A 64 0.62 5.96 7.46
N MET A 65 1.76 6.62 7.29
CA MET A 65 2.54 6.58 6.04
C MET A 65 3.83 5.78 6.26
N PHE A 66 4.20 4.97 5.27
CA PHE A 66 5.40 4.15 5.27
C PHE A 66 6.30 4.56 4.11
N LEU A 67 7.58 4.76 4.40
CA LEU A 67 8.62 5.10 3.45
C LEU A 67 9.79 4.12 3.60
N PRO A 68 10.60 3.89 2.56
CA PRO A 68 11.76 3.01 2.66
C PRO A 68 12.80 3.54 3.66
N ALA A 69 13.42 2.63 4.41
CA ALA A 69 14.44 2.94 5.42
C ALA A 69 15.83 3.16 4.78
N ILE A 70 15.91 4.10 3.84
CA ILE A 70 17.16 4.60 3.24
C ILE A 70 17.88 5.57 4.18
N THR A 71 19.06 6.06 3.83
CA THR A 71 19.80 7.01 4.66
C THR A 71 19.01 8.30 4.95
N GLU A 72 19.24 8.90 6.12
CA GLU A 72 18.48 10.09 6.53
C GLU A 72 18.64 11.26 5.54
N ALA A 73 19.83 11.45 4.99
CA ALA A 73 20.09 12.53 4.03
C ALA A 73 19.26 12.33 2.75
N GLU A 74 19.26 11.12 2.19
CA GLU A 74 18.49 10.77 1.00
C GLU A 74 16.99 10.87 1.26
N ARG A 75 16.50 10.42 2.42
CA ARG A 75 15.09 10.55 2.79
C ARG A 75 14.61 11.99 2.82
N ARG A 76 15.39 12.87 3.43
CA ARG A 76 15.03 14.30 3.53
C ARG A 76 14.94 14.94 2.16
N GLU A 77 15.89 14.68 1.29
CA GLU A 77 15.91 15.25 -0.05
C GLU A 77 14.79 14.67 -0.93
N ALA A 78 14.69 13.34 -0.97
CA ALA A 78 13.81 12.64 -1.88
C ALA A 78 12.31 12.76 -1.51
N PHE A 79 11.98 12.72 -0.22
CA PHE A 79 10.60 12.70 0.27
C PHE A 79 10.18 14.01 0.98
N GLU A 80 10.93 15.11 0.84
CA GLU A 80 10.67 16.38 1.56
C GLU A 80 9.21 16.81 1.45
N LYS A 81 8.65 16.84 0.25
CA LYS A 81 7.26 17.26 0.01
C LYS A 81 6.25 16.38 0.74
N LEU A 82 6.45 15.06 0.72
CA LEU A 82 5.57 14.12 1.42
C LEU A 82 5.70 14.24 2.93
N LEU A 83 6.93 14.42 3.45
CA LEU A 83 7.16 14.57 4.88
C LEU A 83 6.49 15.84 5.41
N VAL A 84 6.61 16.95 4.70
CA VAL A 84 5.93 18.21 5.04
C VAL A 84 4.41 18.05 4.99
N ALA A 85 3.88 17.46 3.93
CA ALA A 85 2.43 17.25 3.81
C ALA A 85 1.88 16.30 4.88
N ALA A 86 2.62 15.24 5.23
CA ALA A 86 2.25 14.34 6.31
C ALA A 86 2.23 15.02 7.68
N GLU A 87 3.20 15.89 7.97
CA GLU A 87 3.25 16.69 9.18
C GLU A 87 2.03 17.62 9.28
N TYR A 88 1.70 18.36 8.22
CA TYR A 88 0.51 19.21 8.19
C TYR A 88 -0.80 18.44 8.33
N ALA A 89 -0.88 17.25 7.74
CA ALA A 89 -2.05 16.37 7.85
C ALA A 89 -2.14 15.64 9.19
N GLY A 90 -1.10 15.71 10.04
CA GLY A 90 -1.01 14.95 11.28
C GLY A 90 -0.85 13.45 11.07
N VAL A 91 -0.31 13.03 9.93
CA VAL A 91 -0.09 11.61 9.58
C VAL A 91 1.29 11.18 10.05
N PRO A 92 1.40 10.22 10.97
CA PRO A 92 2.68 9.70 11.40
C PRO A 92 3.40 8.97 10.26
N VAL A 93 4.72 9.11 10.21
CA VAL A 93 5.58 8.47 9.20
C VAL A 93 6.46 7.42 9.87
N SER A 94 6.49 6.23 9.30
CA SER A 94 7.42 5.17 9.67
C SER A 94 8.30 4.78 8.50
N TYR A 95 9.50 4.35 8.81
CA TYR A 95 10.45 3.86 7.82
C TYR A 95 10.51 2.35 7.91
N ILE A 96 10.36 1.69 6.76
CA ILE A 96 10.25 0.24 6.68
C ILE A 96 11.45 -0.36 5.92
N LYS A 97 11.92 -1.49 6.41
CA LYS A 97 13.08 -2.23 5.88
C LYS A 97 12.82 -3.71 5.79
N CYS A 98 13.71 -4.42 5.13
CA CYS A 98 13.69 -5.88 5.05
C CYS A 98 13.55 -6.51 6.44
N GLY A 99 12.60 -7.42 6.58
CA GLY A 99 12.28 -8.13 7.82
C GLY A 99 11.15 -7.50 8.64
N ASP A 100 10.80 -6.23 8.41
CA ASP A 100 9.68 -5.60 9.11
C ASP A 100 8.35 -6.21 8.69
N GLU A 101 7.42 -6.30 9.62
CA GLU A 101 6.09 -6.85 9.39
C GLU A 101 4.99 -5.89 9.87
N ILE A 102 3.99 -5.72 9.03
CA ILE A 102 2.73 -5.05 9.38
C ILE A 102 1.65 -6.11 9.35
N ARG A 103 0.87 -6.19 10.42
CA ARG A 103 -0.15 -7.22 10.56
C ARG A 103 -1.45 -6.64 11.08
N ASP A 104 -2.52 -7.06 10.45
CA ASP A 104 -3.88 -6.88 10.98
C ASP A 104 -4.64 -8.22 11.02
N SER A 105 -5.95 -8.18 11.29
CA SER A 105 -6.77 -9.39 11.39
C SER A 105 -6.95 -10.16 10.07
N ARG A 106 -6.62 -9.56 8.93
CA ARG A 106 -6.84 -10.13 7.60
C ARG A 106 -5.60 -10.15 6.73
N LEU A 107 -4.58 -9.42 7.11
CA LEU A 107 -3.43 -9.16 6.26
C LEU A 107 -2.14 -9.23 7.07
N ARG A 108 -1.11 -9.77 6.44
CA ARG A 108 0.29 -9.63 6.88
C ARG A 108 1.11 -9.17 5.68
N LEU A 109 1.77 -8.05 5.88
CA LEU A 109 2.75 -7.51 4.96
C LEU A 109 4.12 -7.73 5.56
N ARG A 110 5.00 -8.39 4.85
CA ARG A 110 6.40 -8.55 5.23
C ARG A 110 7.26 -7.83 4.22
N CYS A 111 8.01 -6.84 4.67
CA CYS A 111 8.95 -6.12 3.84
C CYS A 111 10.14 -7.03 3.48
N LEU A 112 10.43 -7.12 2.19
CA LEU A 112 11.55 -7.90 1.66
C LEU A 112 12.71 -7.01 1.23
N HIS A 113 12.46 -5.72 0.98
CA HIS A 113 13.41 -4.71 0.53
C HIS A 113 12.84 -3.31 0.82
N PRO A 114 13.69 -2.29 1.08
CA PRO A 114 15.17 -2.30 1.11
C PRO A 114 15.75 -2.85 2.41
N GLU A 115 17.04 -3.15 2.41
CA GLU A 115 17.78 -3.35 3.65
C GLU A 115 18.03 -2.01 4.35
N GLU A 116 18.28 -2.04 5.65
CA GLU A 116 18.50 -0.82 6.44
C GLU A 116 19.71 -0.04 5.95
N ASN A 117 19.58 1.28 5.84
CA ASN A 117 20.63 2.19 5.39
C ASN A 117 21.19 1.87 4.00
N THR A 118 20.40 1.27 3.15
CA THR A 118 20.78 1.04 1.76
C THR A 118 21.01 2.39 1.08
N THR A 119 22.22 2.58 0.53
CA THR A 119 22.58 3.71 -0.33
C THR A 119 22.67 3.19 -1.76
N LEU A 120 21.78 3.62 -2.62
CA LEU A 120 21.76 3.18 -4.01
C LEU A 120 21.74 4.39 -4.91
N ALA A 121 22.46 4.31 -6.02
CA ALA A 121 22.61 5.39 -6.98
C ALA A 121 21.32 5.71 -7.77
N ASP A 122 20.29 4.87 -7.64
CA ASP A 122 19.03 4.97 -8.38
C ASP A 122 17.85 4.83 -7.41
N ALA A 123 16.88 5.75 -7.51
CA ALA A 123 15.68 5.77 -6.68
C ALA A 123 14.88 4.47 -6.78
N ASN A 124 14.78 3.87 -7.97
CA ASN A 124 14.09 2.59 -8.16
C ASN A 124 14.76 1.43 -7.43
N ALA A 125 16.06 1.52 -7.18
CA ALA A 125 16.82 0.46 -6.55
C ALA A 125 16.50 0.26 -5.07
N TYR A 126 15.84 1.20 -4.40
CA TYR A 126 15.36 1.06 -3.02
C TYR A 126 13.84 1.00 -2.89
N SER A 127 13.15 0.72 -3.99
CA SER A 127 11.70 0.53 -3.98
C SER A 127 11.29 -0.56 -3.00
N GLU A 128 10.26 -0.26 -2.21
CA GLU A 128 9.74 -1.22 -1.25
C GLU A 128 9.15 -2.46 -1.95
N CYS A 129 9.58 -3.63 -1.49
CA CYS A 129 9.03 -4.91 -1.93
C CYS A 129 8.38 -5.63 -0.76
N PHE A 130 7.17 -6.14 -0.96
CA PHE A 130 6.41 -6.82 0.07
C PHE A 130 5.99 -8.23 -0.32
N TYR A 131 6.07 -9.14 0.65
CA TYR A 131 5.31 -10.38 0.62
C TYR A 131 3.98 -10.15 1.35
N VAL A 132 2.88 -10.45 0.67
CA VAL A 132 1.53 -10.19 1.17
C VAL A 132 0.81 -11.50 1.43
N GLU A 133 0.41 -11.72 2.69
CA GLU A 133 -0.46 -12.83 3.07
C GLU A 133 -1.84 -12.29 3.44
N VAL A 134 -2.87 -12.83 2.82
CA VAL A 134 -4.27 -12.49 3.12
C VAL A 134 -4.91 -13.66 3.84
N PHE A 135 -5.41 -13.41 5.04
CA PHE A 135 -6.12 -14.42 5.83
C PHE A 135 -7.61 -14.38 5.48
N ALA A 136 -8.07 -15.35 4.69
CA ALA A 136 -9.50 -15.54 4.49
C ALA A 136 -10.17 -15.91 5.82
N LYS A 137 -11.26 -15.22 6.19
CA LYS A 137 -12.13 -15.75 7.23
C LYS A 137 -12.64 -17.11 6.75
N ALA A 138 -12.42 -18.15 7.53
CA ALA A 138 -13.07 -19.42 7.27
C ALA A 138 -14.58 -19.17 7.23
N VAL A 139 -15.17 -19.26 6.06
CA VAL A 139 -16.62 -19.30 5.91
C VAL A 139 -17.02 -20.67 6.46
N LYS A 140 -17.63 -20.69 7.66
CA LYS A 140 -18.31 -21.89 8.11
C LYS A 140 -19.53 -22.07 7.20
N TRP A 141 -19.35 -22.81 6.13
CA TRP A 141 -20.48 -23.42 5.45
C TRP A 141 -21.14 -24.33 6.48
N GLY A 142 -22.42 -24.12 6.70
CA GLY A 142 -23.19 -25.03 7.56
C GLY A 142 -22.90 -26.46 7.12
N ALA A 143 -22.37 -27.26 8.03
CA ALA A 143 -22.08 -28.65 7.76
C ALA A 143 -23.37 -29.33 7.35
N ALA A 144 -23.50 -29.65 6.08
CA ALA A 144 -24.30 -30.77 5.68
C ALA A 144 -23.56 -32.00 6.25
N GLU A 145 -24.15 -32.63 7.22
CA GLU A 145 -23.64 -33.87 7.81
C GLU A 145 -23.33 -34.86 6.70
N GLY A 146 -22.09 -35.32 6.62
CA GLY A 146 -21.67 -36.48 5.85
C GLY A 146 -20.92 -36.21 4.56
N MET A 147 -19.69 -35.70 4.63
CA MET A 147 -18.65 -35.99 3.63
C MET A 147 -17.27 -35.85 4.26
N GLU A 148 -16.64 -36.98 4.50
CA GLU A 148 -15.21 -37.05 4.79
C GLU A 148 -14.42 -36.66 3.53
N ALA A 149 -13.64 -35.62 3.61
CA ALA A 149 -12.71 -35.25 2.54
C ALA A 149 -11.29 -35.66 2.94
N SER A 150 -10.87 -36.80 2.38
CA SER A 150 -9.45 -37.12 2.24
C SER A 150 -8.90 -36.47 0.97
N GLY A 151 -7.84 -35.72 1.07
CA GLY A 151 -7.14 -35.18 -0.12
C GLY A 151 -6.09 -34.16 0.19
N GLU A 152 -4.84 -34.62 0.30
CA GLU A 152 -3.65 -33.78 0.21
C GLU A 152 -3.56 -33.15 -1.17
N GLY A 153 -3.15 -31.88 -1.22
CA GLY A 153 -2.84 -31.26 -2.50
C GLY A 153 -2.75 -29.73 -2.42
N GLY A 154 -1.54 -29.23 -2.15
CA GLY A 154 -1.25 -27.82 -2.28
C GLY A 154 -1.48 -27.32 -3.71
N ARG A 155 -2.20 -26.24 -3.86
CA ARG A 155 -2.26 -25.45 -5.09
C ARG A 155 -2.15 -23.97 -4.78
N ALA A 156 -1.26 -23.35 -5.56
CA ALA A 156 -0.98 -21.92 -5.59
C ALA A 156 -2.25 -21.08 -5.75
N ALA A 157 -2.26 -19.93 -5.11
CA ALA A 157 -3.33 -18.97 -5.13
C ALA A 157 -3.65 -18.52 -6.56
N SER A 158 -4.87 -18.76 -6.98
CA SER A 158 -5.49 -18.09 -8.09
C SER A 158 -6.83 -17.54 -7.62
N GLU A 159 -6.99 -16.24 -7.78
CA GLU A 159 -8.22 -15.46 -7.73
C GLU A 159 -9.15 -15.69 -6.51
N VAL A 160 -8.97 -14.86 -5.48
CA VAL A 160 -9.98 -14.70 -4.44
C VAL A 160 -10.82 -13.46 -4.75
N TYR A 161 -11.94 -13.64 -5.39
CA TYR A 161 -13.03 -12.66 -5.38
C TYR A 161 -13.78 -12.81 -4.06
N GLY A 162 -13.52 -11.91 -3.12
CA GLY A 162 -14.25 -11.84 -1.87
C GLY A 162 -15.27 -10.72 -1.92
N GLU A 163 -16.53 -11.04 -1.77
CA GLU A 163 -17.55 -10.02 -1.48
C GLU A 163 -17.21 -9.32 -0.17
N ASN A 164 -17.09 -7.97 -0.22
CA ASN A 164 -16.81 -7.06 0.91
C ASN A 164 -15.38 -7.00 1.46
N GLY A 165 -14.36 -7.09 0.62
CA GLY A 165 -13.00 -6.72 0.99
C GLY A 165 -12.37 -5.81 -0.06
N SER A 166 -12.26 -4.51 0.22
CA SER A 166 -11.60 -3.56 -0.69
C SER A 166 -10.09 -3.76 -0.64
N PHE A 167 -9.52 -4.09 -1.77
CA PHE A 167 -8.07 -4.14 -1.99
C PHE A 167 -7.71 -3.15 -3.09
N ALA A 168 -6.80 -2.22 -2.81
CA ALA A 168 -6.12 -1.45 -3.83
C ALA A 168 -4.65 -1.94 -3.86
N VAL A 169 -4.31 -2.73 -4.85
CA VAL A 169 -2.92 -3.07 -5.15
C VAL A 169 -2.56 -2.30 -6.40
N GLY A 170 -1.73 -1.29 -6.26
CA GLY A 170 -1.08 -0.66 -7.40
C GLY A 170 0.08 -1.56 -7.86
N VAL A 171 -0.09 -2.30 -8.93
CA VAL A 171 1.02 -2.98 -9.59
C VAL A 171 1.48 -2.06 -10.72
N THR A 172 2.62 -1.42 -10.54
CA THR A 172 3.30 -0.72 -11.64
C THR A 172 4.01 -1.77 -12.49
N GLY A 173 3.39 -2.16 -13.58
CA GLY A 173 4.03 -2.98 -14.60
C GLY A 173 4.65 -2.09 -15.66
N GLU A 174 5.98 -2.02 -15.72
CA GLU A 174 6.66 -1.53 -16.91
C GLU A 174 6.34 -2.45 -18.09
N ARG A 175 5.71 -1.90 -19.12
CA ARG A 175 5.69 -2.55 -20.41
C ARG A 175 6.99 -2.16 -21.13
N THR A 176 7.97 -3.03 -21.12
CA THR A 176 9.03 -2.98 -22.12
C THR A 176 8.43 -3.28 -23.48
N GLY A 177 8.42 -2.25 -24.35
CA GLY A 177 8.18 -2.37 -25.77
C GLY A 177 9.42 -2.82 -26.53
#